data_3db8a7e5ad0a42f984cfa43ebfe12d5d
#
_entry.id   3db8a7e5ad0a42f984cfa43ebfe12d5d
#
_cell.length_a   1.000
_cell.length_b   1.000
_cell.length_c   1.000
_cell.angle_alpha   90.00
_cell.angle_beta   90.00
_cell.angle_gamma   90.00
#
_symmetry.space_group_name_H-M   'P 1'
#
loop_
_entity.id
_entity.type
_entity.pdbx_description
1 polymer ?
#
loop_
_entity_poly.entity_id
_entity_poly.type
_entity_poly.pdbx_seq_one_letter_code
_entity_poly.pdbx_strand_id
1 'polypeptide(L)'
;VRAQEYRAGGARLSYHVTGEGDPIVLVHGLSGSGRWWRRNVPALAAAHRVYVIDLVGYGRAYRQRALGVRDAAALIAAFTDDLGLERVTLIGHSMGGHICTHVAALRPNRVRHLVLACASGLLTGNIYRVALGLPKAAVTGRLAFVPRVLADAARAGPVNVWRSTTDLLGDNVAELLPRITARTLVVWGARDALVPPRTGRALAAAIPGARYEEIPRAGHVVMVDAPARFNALVLDFLAEDELAAAGEA
;
A
#
# COMPACT_ATOMS: atom_id res chain seq x y z
N VAL A 1 -9.85 17.89 6.54
CA VAL A 1 -10.28 17.40 5.20
C VAL A 1 -11.50 16.52 5.37
N ARG A 2 -12.60 16.79 4.63
CA ARG A 2 -13.86 16.03 4.69
C ARG A 2 -13.64 14.68 3.97
N ALA A 3 -14.08 13.59 4.60
CA ALA A 3 -14.08 12.28 3.94
C ALA A 3 -15.16 12.25 2.86
N GLN A 4 -14.84 11.63 1.75
CA GLN A 4 -15.70 11.33 0.62
C GLN A 4 -15.97 9.83 0.55
N GLU A 5 -16.97 9.43 -0.20
CA GLU A 5 -17.31 8.03 -0.44
C GLU A 5 -17.38 7.77 -1.94
N TYR A 6 -16.79 6.66 -2.35
CA TYR A 6 -16.95 6.08 -3.67
C TYR A 6 -17.70 4.76 -3.55
N ARG A 7 -18.66 4.51 -4.43
CA ARG A 7 -19.53 3.34 -4.38
C ARG A 7 -19.55 2.66 -5.74
N ALA A 8 -19.23 1.37 -5.74
CA ALA A 8 -19.38 0.51 -6.92
C ALA A 8 -19.64 -0.94 -6.49
N GLY A 9 -20.46 -1.67 -7.23
CA GLY A 9 -20.74 -3.08 -6.99
C GLY A 9 -21.29 -3.41 -5.57
N GLY A 10 -22.02 -2.46 -4.93
CA GLY A 10 -22.51 -2.63 -3.56
C GLY A 10 -21.44 -2.40 -2.47
N ALA A 11 -20.17 -2.20 -2.83
CA ALA A 11 -19.10 -1.84 -1.92
C ALA A 11 -18.96 -0.31 -1.80
N ARG A 12 -18.45 0.14 -0.65
CA ARG A 12 -18.21 1.54 -0.35
C ARG A 12 -16.80 1.77 0.15
N LEU A 13 -16.02 2.46 -0.64
CA LEU A 13 -14.68 2.96 -0.30
C LEU A 13 -14.82 4.33 0.35
N SER A 14 -14.10 4.59 1.42
CA SER A 14 -13.99 5.94 1.99
C SER A 14 -12.61 6.52 1.66
N TYR A 15 -12.55 7.80 1.30
CA TYR A 15 -11.29 8.44 0.98
C TYR A 15 -11.30 9.93 1.35
N HIS A 16 -10.14 10.53 1.39
CA HIS A 16 -9.98 11.98 1.43
C HIS A 16 -8.87 12.39 0.47
N VAL A 17 -8.96 13.64 -0.01
CA VAL A 17 -8.03 14.20 -0.99
C VAL A 17 -7.40 15.44 -0.41
N THR A 18 -6.10 15.63 -0.68
CA THR A 18 -5.36 16.85 -0.31
C THR A 18 -4.23 17.09 -1.32
N GLY A 19 -3.81 18.34 -1.47
CA GLY A 19 -2.81 18.74 -2.46
C GLY A 19 -3.37 18.84 -3.89
N GLU A 20 -2.51 19.25 -4.80
CA GLU A 20 -2.78 19.43 -6.23
C GLU A 20 -1.64 18.80 -7.05
N GLY A 21 -1.84 18.58 -8.35
CA GLY A 21 -0.85 17.95 -9.24
C GLY A 21 -1.18 16.49 -9.55
N ASP A 22 -0.16 15.72 -9.93
CA ASP A 22 -0.30 14.32 -10.34
C ASP A 22 -0.89 13.45 -9.23
N PRO A 23 -1.79 12.50 -9.56
CA PRO A 23 -2.52 11.74 -8.56
C PRO A 23 -1.67 10.66 -7.89
N ILE A 24 -1.67 10.65 -6.55
CA ILE A 24 -1.14 9.58 -5.70
C ILE A 24 -2.28 8.93 -4.94
N VAL A 25 -2.39 7.61 -4.99
CA VAL A 25 -3.35 6.83 -4.19
C VAL A 25 -2.60 6.04 -3.13
N LEU A 26 -2.91 6.30 -1.85
CA LEU A 26 -2.31 5.63 -0.68
C LEU A 26 -3.24 4.52 -0.16
N VAL A 27 -2.74 3.29 -0.14
CA VAL A 27 -3.49 2.09 0.26
C VAL A 27 -2.84 1.45 1.49
N HIS A 28 -3.56 1.39 2.60
CA HIS A 28 -3.07 0.83 3.86
C HIS A 28 -3.07 -0.70 3.89
N GLY A 29 -2.35 -1.27 4.86
CA GLY A 29 -2.29 -2.72 5.07
C GLY A 29 -3.46 -3.28 5.89
N LEU A 30 -3.39 -4.59 6.15
CA LEU A 30 -4.33 -5.32 7.00
C LEU A 30 -4.51 -4.62 8.35
N SER A 31 -5.73 -4.58 8.86
CA SER A 31 -6.11 -3.90 10.11
C SER A 31 -5.84 -2.40 10.14
N GLY A 32 -5.41 -1.80 9.04
CA GLY A 32 -5.02 -0.41 8.98
C GLY A 32 -6.15 0.57 8.69
N SER A 33 -5.76 1.80 8.50
CA SER A 33 -6.62 2.89 8.01
C SER A 33 -5.76 3.94 7.31
N GLY A 34 -6.39 4.84 6.56
CA GLY A 34 -5.72 5.99 5.95
C GLY A 34 -4.91 6.85 6.93
N ARG A 35 -5.24 6.77 8.23
CA ARG A 35 -4.49 7.47 9.30
C ARG A 35 -3.03 7.00 9.45
N TRP A 36 -2.68 5.81 8.94
CA TRP A 36 -1.30 5.33 8.99
C TRP A 36 -0.37 6.18 8.12
N TRP A 37 -0.91 6.86 7.11
CA TRP A 37 -0.19 7.74 6.20
C TRP A 37 -0.03 9.20 6.69
N ARG A 38 -0.53 9.53 7.89
CA ARG A 38 -0.59 10.91 8.40
C ARG A 38 0.74 11.67 8.40
N ARG A 39 1.88 10.95 8.47
CA ARG A 39 3.24 11.53 8.45
C ARG A 39 3.83 11.63 7.04
N ASN A 40 3.18 11.03 6.08
CA ASN A 40 3.62 10.99 4.69
C ASN A 40 2.81 11.97 3.84
N VAL A 41 1.53 12.07 4.10
CA VAL A 41 0.61 12.96 3.36
C VAL A 41 1.11 14.40 3.24
N PRO A 42 1.59 15.11 4.29
CA PRO A 42 2.03 16.49 4.13
C PRO A 42 3.18 16.65 3.14
N ALA A 43 4.14 15.73 3.14
CA ALA A 43 5.28 15.78 2.21
C ALA A 43 4.87 15.47 0.77
N LEU A 44 4.02 14.47 0.57
CA LEU A 44 3.53 14.08 -0.75
C LEU A 44 2.57 15.14 -1.34
N ALA A 45 1.70 15.70 -0.50
CA ALA A 45 0.70 16.69 -0.92
C ALA A 45 1.29 18.08 -1.21
N ALA A 46 2.58 18.30 -0.96
CA ALA A 46 3.26 19.54 -1.32
C ALA A 46 3.38 19.73 -2.85
N ALA A 47 3.41 18.64 -3.63
CA ALA A 47 3.55 18.67 -5.08
C ALA A 47 2.57 17.73 -5.82
N HIS A 48 1.76 16.94 -5.09
CA HIS A 48 0.89 15.93 -5.68
C HIS A 48 -0.52 16.00 -5.10
N ARG A 49 -1.51 15.54 -5.86
CA ARG A 49 -2.88 15.32 -5.39
C ARG A 49 -2.98 13.94 -4.74
N VAL A 50 -3.04 13.89 -3.42
CA VAL A 50 -2.97 12.67 -2.61
C VAL A 50 -4.36 12.19 -2.21
N TYR A 51 -4.73 11.00 -2.66
CA TYR A 51 -5.94 10.27 -2.30
C TYR A 51 -5.59 9.23 -1.24
N VAL A 52 -6.12 9.39 -0.05
CA VAL A 52 -5.89 8.45 1.07
C VAL A 52 -7.12 7.59 1.26
N ILE A 53 -7.00 6.30 1.00
CA ILE A 53 -8.12 5.36 1.02
C ILE A 53 -8.25 4.67 2.39
N ASP A 54 -9.48 4.53 2.88
CA ASP A 54 -9.88 3.50 3.85
C ASP A 54 -10.52 2.34 3.09
N LEU A 55 -9.89 1.17 3.08
CA LEU A 55 -10.38 -0.02 2.41
C LEU A 55 -11.73 -0.49 2.98
N VAL A 56 -12.54 -1.16 2.16
CA VAL A 56 -13.81 -1.75 2.59
C VAL A 56 -13.59 -2.71 3.76
N GLY A 57 -14.33 -2.54 4.83
CA GLY A 57 -14.16 -3.29 6.08
C GLY A 57 -13.17 -2.67 7.08
N TYR A 58 -12.52 -1.55 6.74
CA TYR A 58 -11.49 -0.89 7.54
C TYR A 58 -11.71 0.60 7.68
N GLY A 59 -10.97 1.23 8.61
CA GLY A 59 -10.99 2.67 8.80
C GLY A 59 -12.40 3.24 8.98
N ARG A 60 -12.83 4.14 8.11
CA ARG A 60 -14.19 4.70 8.09
C ARG A 60 -15.21 3.77 7.43
N ALA A 61 -14.76 2.81 6.64
CA ALA A 61 -15.61 1.80 5.99
C ALA A 61 -15.78 0.51 6.82
N TYR A 62 -15.39 0.48 8.09
CA TYR A 62 -15.31 -0.68 8.97
C TYR A 62 -16.61 -1.47 9.15
N ARG A 63 -17.78 -0.84 8.95
CA ARG A 63 -19.10 -1.49 9.11
C ARG A 63 -19.46 -2.41 7.95
N GLN A 64 -18.66 -2.48 6.91
CA GLN A 64 -18.84 -3.35 5.78
C GLN A 64 -18.01 -4.63 5.93
N ARG A 65 -18.42 -5.67 5.23
CA ARG A 65 -17.65 -6.90 5.10
C ARG A 65 -16.41 -6.60 4.23
N ALA A 66 -15.23 -6.93 4.72
CA ALA A 66 -13.99 -6.73 3.98
C ALA A 66 -13.99 -7.50 2.65
N LEU A 67 -13.48 -6.87 1.61
CA LEU A 67 -13.24 -7.50 0.31
C LEU A 67 -11.96 -8.35 0.34
N GLY A 68 -11.89 -9.35 -0.53
CA GLY A 68 -10.65 -10.03 -0.87
C GLY A 68 -9.71 -9.11 -1.63
N VAL A 69 -8.42 -9.50 -1.74
CA VAL A 69 -7.40 -8.65 -2.38
C VAL A 69 -7.71 -8.35 -3.84
N ARG A 70 -8.24 -9.31 -4.59
CA ARG A 70 -8.61 -9.13 -6.01
C ARG A 70 -9.83 -8.23 -6.18
N ASP A 71 -10.85 -8.42 -5.35
CA ASP A 71 -12.06 -7.58 -5.39
C ASP A 71 -11.75 -6.15 -4.95
N ALA A 72 -10.89 -5.99 -3.93
CA ALA A 72 -10.40 -4.68 -3.51
C ALA A 72 -9.57 -3.99 -4.63
N ALA A 73 -8.76 -4.74 -5.36
CA ALA A 73 -8.02 -4.22 -6.50
C ALA A 73 -8.96 -3.79 -7.64
N ALA A 74 -9.98 -4.59 -7.97
CA ALA A 74 -10.98 -4.24 -8.97
C ALA A 74 -11.75 -2.96 -8.57
N LEU A 75 -12.10 -2.82 -7.29
CA LEU A 75 -12.78 -1.62 -6.79
C LEU A 75 -11.87 -0.37 -6.86
N ILE A 76 -10.56 -0.49 -6.54
CA ILE A 76 -9.61 0.62 -6.65
C ILE A 76 -9.35 0.96 -8.12
N ALA A 77 -9.28 -0.03 -9.02
CA ALA A 77 -9.18 0.21 -10.45
C ALA A 77 -10.40 0.99 -10.98
N ALA A 78 -11.61 0.58 -10.61
CA ALA A 78 -12.84 1.30 -10.96
C ALA A 78 -12.84 2.73 -10.36
N PHE A 79 -12.41 2.88 -9.10
CA PHE A 79 -12.26 4.18 -8.47
C PHE A 79 -11.33 5.12 -9.25
N THR A 80 -10.18 4.62 -9.70
CA THR A 80 -9.25 5.43 -10.50
C THR A 80 -9.80 5.76 -11.88
N ASP A 81 -10.50 4.82 -12.52
CA ASP A 81 -11.12 5.01 -13.82
C ASP A 81 -12.26 6.05 -13.75
N ASP A 82 -13.18 5.92 -12.79
CA ASP A 82 -14.36 6.79 -12.63
C ASP A 82 -14.01 8.22 -12.19
N LEU A 83 -12.91 8.40 -11.47
CA LEU A 83 -12.39 9.72 -11.11
C LEU A 83 -11.50 10.33 -12.21
N GLY A 84 -11.30 9.65 -13.33
CA GLY A 84 -10.43 10.12 -14.42
C GLY A 84 -8.97 10.26 -14.02
N LEU A 85 -8.49 9.44 -13.07
CA LEU A 85 -7.10 9.50 -12.63
C LEU A 85 -6.21 8.80 -13.66
N GLU A 86 -5.65 9.59 -14.54
CA GLU A 86 -4.68 9.10 -15.52
C GLU A 86 -3.26 9.13 -14.94
N ARG A 87 -2.40 8.16 -15.35
CA ARG A 87 -1.00 8.09 -14.93
C ARG A 87 -0.82 8.12 -13.40
N VAL A 88 -1.67 7.36 -12.69
CA VAL A 88 -1.70 7.37 -11.22
C VAL A 88 -0.44 6.74 -10.61
N THR A 89 0.02 7.31 -9.51
CA THR A 89 1.00 6.68 -8.61
C THR A 89 0.25 5.91 -7.54
N LEU A 90 0.50 4.60 -7.45
CA LEU A 90 -0.04 3.75 -6.38
C LEU A 90 1.02 3.51 -5.32
N ILE A 91 0.72 3.82 -4.06
CA ILE A 91 1.59 3.53 -2.92
C ILE A 91 0.84 2.63 -1.96
N GLY A 92 1.27 1.36 -1.86
CA GLY A 92 0.61 0.36 -1.05
C GLY A 92 1.51 -0.21 0.05
N HIS A 93 0.97 -0.30 1.27
CA HIS A 93 1.65 -0.94 2.39
C HIS A 93 1.10 -2.34 2.64
N SER A 94 1.97 -3.35 2.80
CA SER A 94 1.61 -4.72 3.18
C SER A 94 0.50 -5.29 2.28
N MET A 95 -0.69 -5.62 2.80
CA MET A 95 -1.87 -6.00 2.02
C MET A 95 -2.25 -4.93 0.98
N GLY A 96 -2.10 -3.65 1.29
CA GLY A 96 -2.32 -2.56 0.33
C GLY A 96 -1.34 -2.61 -0.84
N GLY A 97 -0.08 -3.00 -0.60
CA GLY A 97 0.90 -3.24 -1.66
C GLY A 97 0.53 -4.44 -2.55
N HIS A 98 0.03 -5.52 -1.94
CA HIS A 98 -0.51 -6.67 -2.66
C HIS A 98 -1.68 -6.25 -3.58
N ILE A 99 -2.63 -5.48 -3.05
CA ILE A 99 -3.75 -4.92 -3.82
C ILE A 99 -3.25 -4.02 -4.96
N CYS A 100 -2.31 -3.11 -4.69
CA CYS A 100 -1.74 -2.22 -5.70
C CYS A 100 -1.04 -2.99 -6.83
N THR A 101 -0.40 -4.12 -6.53
CA THR A 101 0.20 -5.01 -7.54
C THR A 101 -0.86 -5.55 -8.51
N HIS A 102 -2.02 -5.99 -7.99
CA HIS A 102 -3.14 -6.39 -8.84
C HIS A 102 -3.68 -5.23 -9.68
N VAL A 103 -3.84 -4.02 -9.09
CA VAL A 103 -4.29 -2.84 -9.85
C VAL A 103 -3.33 -2.51 -10.99
N ALA A 104 -2.02 -2.52 -10.74
CA ALA A 104 -1.01 -2.25 -11.75
C ALA A 104 -1.05 -3.26 -12.90
N ALA A 105 -1.28 -4.55 -12.60
CA ALA A 105 -1.45 -5.59 -13.61
C ALA A 105 -2.76 -5.47 -14.39
N LEU A 106 -3.86 -5.03 -13.74
CA LEU A 106 -5.16 -4.81 -14.37
C LEU A 106 -5.22 -3.55 -15.25
N ARG A 107 -4.42 -2.53 -14.94
CA ARG A 107 -4.43 -1.21 -15.56
C ARG A 107 -3.01 -0.74 -15.94
N PRO A 108 -2.26 -1.52 -16.76
CA PRO A 108 -0.86 -1.21 -17.06
C PRO A 108 -0.66 0.19 -17.68
N ASN A 109 -1.62 0.68 -18.46
CA ASN A 109 -1.57 1.98 -19.11
C ASN A 109 -2.00 3.15 -18.20
N ARG A 110 -2.56 2.87 -17.02
CA ARG A 110 -3.06 3.88 -16.08
C ARG A 110 -2.12 4.10 -14.89
N VAL A 111 -1.39 3.06 -14.51
CA VAL A 111 -0.45 3.14 -13.39
C VAL A 111 0.93 3.54 -13.91
N ARG A 112 1.35 4.76 -13.59
CA ARG A 112 2.68 5.29 -13.94
C ARG A 112 3.75 4.77 -13.00
N HIS A 113 3.48 4.88 -11.68
CA HIS A 113 4.41 4.46 -10.64
C HIS A 113 3.73 3.52 -9.66
N LEU A 114 4.49 2.52 -9.21
CA LEU A 114 4.09 1.59 -8.18
C LEU A 114 5.11 1.62 -7.04
N VAL A 115 4.68 1.99 -5.83
CA VAL A 115 5.51 1.95 -4.63
C VAL A 115 5.00 0.86 -3.69
N LEU A 116 5.83 -0.14 -3.45
CA LEU A 116 5.52 -1.32 -2.64
C LEU A 116 6.24 -1.22 -1.28
N ALA A 117 5.53 -0.82 -0.24
CA ALA A 117 6.06 -0.70 1.12
C ALA A 117 5.81 -1.98 1.92
N CYS A 118 6.82 -2.79 2.17
CA CYS A 118 6.72 -4.06 2.89
C CYS A 118 5.54 -4.94 2.40
N ALA A 119 5.34 -5.02 1.09
CA ALA A 119 4.18 -5.64 0.45
C ALA A 119 4.13 -7.16 0.67
N SER A 120 2.92 -7.71 0.82
CA SER A 120 2.71 -9.13 1.17
C SER A 120 2.50 -10.06 -0.03
N GLY A 121 2.56 -9.58 -1.25
CA GLY A 121 2.13 -10.29 -2.46
C GLY A 121 2.80 -11.65 -2.76
N LEU A 122 3.97 -11.91 -2.20
CA LEU A 122 4.65 -13.22 -2.24
C LEU A 122 4.60 -13.95 -0.87
N LEU A 123 3.84 -13.44 0.08
CA LEU A 123 3.70 -14.10 1.38
C LEU A 123 2.80 -15.33 1.25
N THR A 124 3.39 -16.49 1.36
CA THR A 124 2.68 -17.78 1.37
C THR A 124 2.77 -18.41 2.75
N GLY A 125 1.78 -19.23 3.11
CA GLY A 125 1.79 -19.98 4.36
C GLY A 125 0.45 -19.97 5.06
N ASN A 126 0.46 -20.30 6.36
CA ASN A 126 -0.75 -20.33 7.17
C ASN A 126 -0.80 -19.17 8.16
N ILE A 127 -1.99 -18.88 8.65
CA ILE A 127 -2.28 -17.80 9.59
C ILE A 127 -1.46 -17.89 10.89
N TYR A 128 -1.08 -19.09 11.32
CA TYR A 128 -0.26 -19.30 12.53
C TYR A 128 1.12 -18.66 12.39
N ARG A 129 1.75 -18.71 11.22
CA ARG A 129 3.03 -18.03 10.97
C ARG A 129 2.91 -16.51 11.07
N VAL A 130 1.81 -15.95 10.57
CA VAL A 130 1.53 -14.53 10.72
C VAL A 130 1.32 -14.17 12.18
N ALA A 131 0.49 -14.94 12.90
CA ALA A 131 0.20 -14.72 14.31
C ALA A 131 1.48 -14.80 15.20
N LEU A 132 2.37 -15.76 14.93
CA LEU A 132 3.66 -15.89 15.63
C LEU A 132 4.62 -14.73 15.33
N GLY A 133 4.50 -14.09 14.16
CA GLY A 133 5.30 -12.93 13.79
C GLY A 133 4.85 -11.62 14.42
N LEU A 134 3.58 -11.50 14.83
CA LEU A 134 3.01 -10.25 15.35
C LEU A 134 3.73 -9.68 16.59
N PRO A 135 4.05 -10.46 17.65
CA PRO A 135 4.75 -9.92 18.82
C PRO A 135 6.13 -9.37 18.44
N LYS A 136 6.85 -10.08 17.58
CA LYS A 136 8.17 -9.63 17.11
C LYS A 136 8.06 -8.38 16.23
N ALA A 137 7.07 -8.32 15.35
CA ALA A 137 6.81 -7.15 14.53
C ALA A 137 6.48 -5.92 15.39
N ALA A 138 5.74 -6.09 16.48
CA ALA A 138 5.42 -5.02 17.41
C ALA A 138 6.66 -4.39 18.05
N VAL A 139 7.69 -5.19 18.38
CA VAL A 139 8.92 -4.70 19.05
C VAL A 139 10.02 -4.26 18.06
N THR A 140 9.96 -4.69 16.80
CA THR A 140 10.93 -4.28 15.77
C THR A 140 10.59 -2.96 15.11
N GLY A 141 9.32 -2.52 15.20
CA GLY A 141 8.83 -1.24 14.71
C GLY A 141 8.72 -0.18 15.82
N ARG A 142 7.98 0.87 15.53
CA ARG A 142 7.73 1.98 16.46
C ARG A 142 6.71 1.56 17.52
N LEU A 143 7.15 1.24 18.75
CA LEU A 143 6.29 0.81 19.85
C LEU A 143 5.11 1.75 20.13
N ALA A 144 5.32 3.07 20.03
CA ALA A 144 4.26 4.07 20.18
C ALA A 144 3.14 3.97 19.13
N PHE A 145 3.30 3.15 18.08
CA PHE A 145 2.29 2.91 17.06
C PHE A 145 1.41 1.69 17.34
N VAL A 146 1.85 0.79 18.19
CA VAL A 146 1.13 -0.45 18.55
C VAL A 146 -0.31 -0.19 19.03
N PRO A 147 -0.57 0.79 19.93
CA PRO A 147 -1.95 1.09 20.34
C PRO A 147 -2.86 1.49 19.18
N ARG A 148 -2.31 2.14 18.15
CA ARG A 148 -3.06 2.49 16.94
C ARG A 148 -3.43 1.26 16.12
N VAL A 149 -2.48 0.34 15.92
CA VAL A 149 -2.71 -0.92 15.21
C VAL A 149 -3.81 -1.73 15.92
N LEU A 150 -3.73 -1.85 17.24
CA LEU A 150 -4.74 -2.57 18.05
C LEU A 150 -6.12 -1.91 17.97
N ALA A 151 -6.20 -0.58 18.06
CA ALA A 151 -7.45 0.16 17.95
C ALA A 151 -8.10 0.01 16.55
N ASP A 152 -7.30 0.09 15.49
CA ASP A 152 -7.81 -0.06 14.12
C ASP A 152 -8.22 -1.53 13.85
N ALA A 153 -7.49 -2.52 14.38
CA ALA A 153 -7.86 -3.94 14.31
C ALA A 153 -9.17 -4.24 15.07
N ALA A 154 -9.31 -3.72 16.29
CA ALA A 154 -10.54 -3.85 17.08
C ALA A 154 -11.73 -3.22 16.36
N ARG A 155 -11.53 -2.06 15.71
CA ARG A 155 -12.55 -1.38 14.93
C ARG A 155 -12.99 -2.18 13.69
N ALA A 156 -12.04 -2.81 12.97
CA ALA A 156 -12.33 -3.67 11.83
C ALA A 156 -13.08 -4.95 12.23
N GLY A 157 -12.80 -5.41 13.43
CA GLY A 157 -13.38 -6.63 14.02
C GLY A 157 -12.69 -7.93 13.56
N PRO A 158 -12.81 -8.99 14.35
CA PRO A 158 -12.09 -10.25 14.12
C PRO A 158 -12.47 -10.91 12.80
N VAL A 159 -13.73 -10.80 12.38
CA VAL A 159 -14.24 -11.43 11.15
C VAL A 159 -13.56 -10.82 9.91
N ASN A 160 -13.47 -9.49 9.83
CA ASN A 160 -12.82 -8.82 8.70
C ASN A 160 -11.32 -9.11 8.68
N VAL A 161 -10.65 -9.07 9.84
CA VAL A 161 -9.22 -9.38 9.95
C VAL A 161 -8.95 -10.83 9.52
N TRP A 162 -9.74 -11.78 10.01
CA TRP A 162 -9.62 -13.20 9.63
C TRP A 162 -9.80 -13.41 8.12
N ARG A 163 -10.91 -12.89 7.55
CA ARG A 163 -11.18 -13.00 6.11
C ARG A 163 -10.04 -12.46 5.27
N SER A 164 -9.62 -11.24 5.52
CA SER A 164 -8.55 -10.63 4.73
C SER A 164 -7.22 -11.33 4.91
N THR A 165 -6.94 -11.90 6.09
CA THR A 165 -5.72 -12.68 6.31
C THR A 165 -5.76 -13.98 5.52
N THR A 166 -6.87 -14.71 5.55
CA THR A 166 -7.00 -15.98 4.81
C THR A 166 -6.98 -15.76 3.30
N ASP A 167 -7.65 -14.72 2.81
CA ASP A 167 -7.66 -14.36 1.40
C ASP A 167 -6.27 -13.94 0.92
N LEU A 168 -5.58 -13.07 1.66
CA LEU A 168 -4.22 -12.61 1.37
C LEU A 168 -3.20 -13.75 1.31
N LEU A 169 -3.33 -14.74 2.20
CA LEU A 169 -2.43 -15.90 2.23
C LEU A 169 -2.75 -16.93 1.14
N GLY A 170 -3.97 -16.91 0.62
CA GLY A 170 -4.44 -17.75 -0.48
C GLY A 170 -4.16 -17.16 -1.87
N ASP A 171 -3.82 -15.88 -1.95
CA ASP A 171 -3.51 -15.20 -3.20
C ASP A 171 -2.01 -14.97 -3.37
N ASN A 172 -1.51 -15.08 -4.61
CA ASN A 172 -0.11 -14.91 -4.94
C ASN A 172 0.03 -14.08 -6.23
N VAL A 173 0.90 -13.09 -6.21
CA VAL A 173 1.12 -12.18 -7.35
C VAL A 173 2.28 -12.60 -8.26
N ALA A 174 2.95 -13.71 -8.01
CA ALA A 174 4.17 -14.10 -8.71
C ALA A 174 4.03 -14.07 -10.25
N GLU A 175 2.89 -14.54 -10.77
CA GLU A 175 2.62 -14.54 -12.22
C GLU A 175 2.31 -13.16 -12.80
N LEU A 176 1.96 -12.20 -11.94
CA LEU A 176 1.65 -10.82 -12.34
C LEU A 176 2.91 -9.94 -12.42
N LEU A 177 3.93 -10.23 -11.59
CA LEU A 177 5.11 -9.37 -11.42
C LEU A 177 5.84 -9.09 -12.74
N PRO A 178 6.08 -10.09 -13.63
CA PRO A 178 6.73 -9.85 -14.92
C PRO A 178 5.92 -8.99 -15.89
N ARG A 179 4.61 -8.81 -15.63
CA ARG A 179 3.69 -8.05 -16.49
C ARG A 179 3.53 -6.59 -16.05
N ILE A 180 4.13 -6.21 -14.92
CA ILE A 180 4.06 -4.85 -14.42
C ILE A 180 4.94 -3.94 -15.28
N THR A 181 4.31 -2.99 -15.96
CA THR A 181 4.96 -1.98 -16.80
C THR A 181 5.20 -0.67 -16.05
N ALA A 182 4.51 -0.47 -14.91
CA ALA A 182 4.69 0.69 -14.07
C ALA A 182 6.12 0.74 -13.52
N ARG A 183 6.76 1.92 -13.57
CA ARG A 183 8.03 2.13 -12.89
C ARG A 183 7.85 1.84 -11.41
N THR A 184 8.66 0.92 -10.85
CA THR A 184 8.40 0.37 -9.53
C THR A 184 9.53 0.64 -8.54
N LEU A 185 9.15 1.13 -7.34
CA LEU A 185 9.99 1.25 -6.16
C LEU A 185 9.52 0.29 -5.07
N VAL A 186 10.39 -0.59 -4.62
CA VAL A 186 10.14 -1.52 -3.51
C VAL A 186 10.90 -1.03 -2.28
N VAL A 187 10.18 -0.61 -1.23
CA VAL A 187 10.76 -0.08 0.02
C VAL A 187 10.51 -1.03 1.17
N TRP A 188 11.55 -1.37 1.90
CA TRP A 188 11.46 -2.33 3.00
C TRP A 188 12.11 -1.86 4.27
N GLY A 189 11.57 -2.28 5.42
CA GLY A 189 12.24 -2.14 6.69
C GLY A 189 13.22 -3.30 6.93
N ALA A 190 14.49 -2.99 7.25
CA ALA A 190 15.53 -4.00 7.48
C ALA A 190 15.21 -4.96 8.65
N ARG A 191 14.32 -4.52 9.57
CA ARG A 191 13.89 -5.31 10.73
C ARG A 191 12.48 -5.86 10.60
N ASP A 192 11.93 -5.90 9.37
CA ASP A 192 10.59 -6.46 9.15
C ASP A 192 10.55 -7.94 9.54
N ALA A 193 9.88 -8.23 10.65
CA ALA A 193 9.74 -9.58 11.19
C ALA A 193 8.45 -10.26 10.72
N LEU A 194 7.54 -9.52 10.08
CA LEU A 194 6.27 -10.04 9.57
C LEU A 194 6.40 -10.51 8.12
N VAL A 195 6.93 -9.63 7.27
CA VAL A 195 7.26 -9.95 5.87
C VAL A 195 8.78 -9.74 5.69
N PRO A 196 9.58 -10.79 5.73
CA PRO A 196 11.04 -10.65 5.75
C PRO A 196 11.59 -9.91 4.53
N PRO A 197 12.69 -9.13 4.66
CA PRO A 197 13.28 -8.35 3.56
C PRO A 197 13.62 -9.16 2.31
N ARG A 198 13.90 -10.47 2.46
CA ARG A 198 14.09 -11.37 1.31
C ARG A 198 12.88 -11.40 0.37
N THR A 199 11.65 -11.23 0.91
CA THR A 199 10.42 -11.14 0.12
C THR A 199 10.41 -9.87 -0.74
N GLY A 200 10.83 -8.74 -0.19
CA GLY A 200 10.96 -7.48 -0.93
C GLY A 200 11.99 -7.55 -2.05
N ARG A 201 13.13 -8.19 -1.78
CA ARG A 201 14.16 -8.45 -2.81
C ARG A 201 13.65 -9.37 -3.92
N ALA A 202 12.87 -10.39 -3.57
CA ALA A 202 12.23 -11.28 -4.54
C ALA A 202 11.19 -10.55 -5.40
N LEU A 203 10.36 -9.68 -4.80
CA LEU A 203 9.42 -8.82 -5.53
C LEU A 203 10.14 -7.92 -6.53
N ALA A 204 11.19 -7.22 -6.08
CA ALA A 204 11.96 -6.33 -6.95
C ALA A 204 12.67 -7.09 -8.09
N ALA A 205 13.21 -8.26 -7.81
CA ALA A 205 13.87 -9.08 -8.83
C ALA A 205 12.89 -9.62 -9.91
N ALA A 206 11.60 -9.78 -9.55
CA ALA A 206 10.59 -10.31 -10.46
C ALA A 206 9.84 -9.22 -11.26
N ILE A 207 9.94 -7.94 -10.87
CA ILE A 207 9.33 -6.81 -11.59
C ILE A 207 10.38 -6.16 -12.49
N PRO A 208 10.16 -6.04 -13.81
CA PRO A 208 11.12 -5.42 -14.73
C PRO A 208 11.50 -4.00 -14.32
N GLY A 209 12.80 -3.73 -14.19
CA GLY A 209 13.30 -2.40 -13.86
C GLY A 209 12.99 -1.88 -12.44
N ALA A 210 12.49 -2.73 -11.54
CA ALA A 210 12.17 -2.30 -10.18
C ALA A 210 13.43 -1.97 -9.36
N ARG A 211 13.37 -0.85 -8.63
CA ARG A 211 14.37 -0.45 -7.65
C ARG A 211 14.00 -0.97 -6.27
N TYR A 212 14.98 -1.52 -5.54
CA TYR A 212 14.82 -1.96 -4.15
C TYR A 212 15.58 -1.05 -3.20
N GLU A 213 14.91 -0.59 -2.15
CA GLU A 213 15.48 0.22 -1.08
C GLU A 213 15.16 -0.37 0.29
N GLU A 214 16.16 -0.46 1.15
CA GLU A 214 16.01 -0.98 2.50
C GLU A 214 16.31 0.12 3.53
N ILE A 215 15.37 0.38 4.45
CA ILE A 215 15.54 1.40 5.49
C ILE A 215 16.07 0.74 6.76
N PRO A 216 17.30 1.06 7.18
CA PRO A 216 17.89 0.55 8.42
C PRO A 216 17.00 0.85 9.64
N ARG A 217 16.93 -0.08 10.60
CA ARG A 217 16.20 0.04 11.86
C ARG A 217 14.67 0.20 11.75
N ALA A 218 14.08 0.23 10.57
CA ALA A 218 12.64 0.20 10.37
C ALA A 218 12.10 -1.24 10.41
N GLY A 219 10.90 -1.42 10.94
CA GLY A 219 10.14 -2.68 10.94
C GLY A 219 9.14 -2.75 9.80
N HIS A 220 8.02 -3.48 10.03
CA HIS A 220 7.00 -3.73 9.01
C HIS A 220 6.26 -2.47 8.55
N VAL A 221 5.97 -1.53 9.45
CA VAL A 221 5.22 -0.32 9.09
C VAL A 221 6.20 0.80 8.73
N VAL A 222 7.00 0.57 7.69
CA VAL A 222 8.18 1.35 7.30
C VAL A 222 7.91 2.84 7.15
N MET A 223 6.74 3.24 6.62
CA MET A 223 6.33 4.63 6.43
C MET A 223 5.96 5.35 7.74
N VAL A 224 5.75 4.59 8.83
CA VAL A 224 5.54 5.11 10.18
C VAL A 224 6.83 5.10 10.99
N ASP A 225 7.63 4.05 10.82
CA ASP A 225 8.88 3.87 11.56
C ASP A 225 9.93 4.89 11.15
N ALA A 226 10.07 5.17 9.85
CA ALA A 226 11.04 6.08 9.27
C ALA A 226 10.40 7.05 8.25
N PRO A 227 9.42 7.90 8.65
CA PRO A 227 8.63 8.69 7.71
C PRO A 227 9.46 9.64 6.85
N ALA A 228 10.46 10.32 7.40
CA ALA A 228 11.29 11.24 6.65
C ALA A 228 12.08 10.53 5.55
N ARG A 229 12.71 9.38 5.87
CA ARG A 229 13.47 8.60 4.87
C ARG A 229 12.56 7.98 3.83
N PHE A 230 11.39 7.45 4.24
CA PHE A 230 10.39 6.92 3.32
C PHE A 230 9.90 7.99 2.34
N ASN A 231 9.54 9.17 2.86
CA ASN A 231 9.07 10.28 2.04
C ASN A 231 10.16 10.74 1.03
N ALA A 232 11.41 10.87 1.48
CA ALA A 232 12.52 11.24 0.61
C ALA A 232 12.69 10.23 -0.54
N LEU A 233 12.74 8.92 -0.23
CA LEU A 233 12.87 7.87 -1.25
C LEU A 233 11.74 7.90 -2.29
N VAL A 234 10.51 8.12 -1.83
CA VAL A 234 9.34 8.21 -2.72
C VAL A 234 9.43 9.46 -3.59
N LEU A 235 9.69 10.62 -3.00
CA LEU A 235 9.75 11.89 -3.75
C LEU A 235 10.91 11.90 -4.74
N ASP A 236 12.10 11.43 -4.36
CA ASP A 236 13.26 11.30 -5.24
C ASP A 236 12.91 10.39 -6.44
N PHE A 237 12.26 9.25 -6.16
CA PHE A 237 11.84 8.30 -7.20
C PHE A 237 10.83 8.91 -8.18
N LEU A 238 9.88 9.73 -7.71
CA LEU A 238 8.89 10.39 -8.57
C LEU A 238 9.53 11.51 -9.41
N ALA A 239 10.44 12.29 -8.83
CA ALA A 239 11.13 13.40 -9.49
C ALA A 239 12.08 12.96 -10.61
N GLU A 240 12.65 11.77 -10.55
CA GLU A 240 13.52 11.23 -11.62
C GLU A 240 12.83 11.17 -12.98
N ASP A 241 11.52 10.89 -13.01
CA ASP A 241 10.73 10.86 -14.27
C ASP A 241 10.43 12.25 -14.83
N GLU A 242 10.23 13.23 -13.94
CA GLU A 242 9.97 14.62 -14.35
C GLU A 242 11.22 15.21 -15.00
N LEU A 243 12.40 14.89 -14.47
CA LEU A 243 13.69 15.30 -15.02
C LEU A 243 13.98 14.63 -16.37
N ALA A 244 13.66 13.34 -16.52
CA ALA A 244 13.84 12.64 -17.80
C ALA A 244 12.93 13.21 -18.89
N ALA A 245 11.67 13.50 -18.59
CA ALA A 245 10.72 14.08 -19.52
C ALA A 245 11.07 15.55 -19.91
N ALA A 246 11.69 16.31 -18.99
CA ALA A 246 12.13 17.67 -19.24
C ALA A 246 13.43 17.75 -20.07
N GLY A 247 14.24 16.69 -20.05
CA GLY A 247 15.47 16.60 -20.84
C GLY A 247 15.28 16.15 -22.29
N GLU A 248 14.08 15.62 -22.62
CA GLU A 248 13.71 15.17 -23.98
C GLU A 248 12.87 16.22 -24.77
N ALA A 249 12.51 17.33 -24.13
CA ALA A 249 11.72 18.43 -24.72
C ALA A 249 12.61 19.61 -25.11
#